data_53406d27735d0d9a516482ecbb13e753
#
_entry.id   53406d27735d0d9a516482ecbb13e753
#
_cell.length_a   1.000
_cell.length_b   1.000
_cell.length_c   1.000
_cell.angle_alpha   90.00
_cell.angle_beta   90.00
_cell.angle_gamma   90.00
#
_symmetry.space_group_name_H-M   'P 1'
#
loop_
_entity.id
_entity.type
_entity.pdbx_description
1 polymer ?
#
loop_
_entity_poly.entity_id
_entity_poly.type
_entity_poly.pdbx_seq_one_letter_code
_entity_poly.pdbx_strand_id
1 'polypeptide(L)'
;MIPNGYGKVVSITMTPIRGIPLMAHSSAARAGMASLTQTLAAEWAQHGIRLVAVAPGIVHTTAWEGYGIPPEVMAKAIPAGRLQTPEDVAAVVAFFLSPAGDYVTGQTIIADGGWDLVGPYQNNALT
;
A
#
# COMPACT_ATOMS: atom_id res chain seq x y z
N MET A 1 8.51 4.24 22.07
CA MET A 1 7.39 3.28 22.07
C MET A 1 7.58 2.18 23.13
N ILE A 2 8.69 1.43 23.10
CA ILE A 2 8.90 0.30 24.05
C ILE A 2 8.71 0.68 25.51
N PRO A 3 9.31 1.76 26.05
CA PRO A 3 9.11 2.11 27.47
C PRO A 3 7.66 2.44 27.85
N ASN A 4 6.85 2.83 26.86
CA ASN A 4 5.44 3.20 27.08
C ASN A 4 4.47 2.01 26.89
N GLY A 5 4.97 0.84 26.48
CA GLY A 5 4.14 -0.35 26.23
C GLY A 5 3.12 -0.18 25.12
N TYR A 6 3.31 0.81 24.24
CA TYR A 6 2.39 1.11 23.14
C TYR A 6 3.09 1.84 22.00
N GLY A 7 2.71 1.50 20.78
CA GLY A 7 3.14 2.20 19.59
C GLY A 7 2.51 1.63 18.33
N LYS A 8 2.42 2.48 17.31
CA LYS A 8 1.95 2.09 15.98
C LYS A 8 2.87 2.65 14.91
N VAL A 9 3.19 1.82 13.93
CA VAL A 9 3.99 2.18 12.77
C VAL A 9 3.24 1.73 11.52
N VAL A 10 3.01 2.64 10.61
CA VAL A 10 2.45 2.33 9.29
C VAL A 10 3.48 2.70 8.24
N SER A 11 3.95 1.70 7.51
CA SER A 11 4.90 1.85 6.40
C SER A 11 4.14 1.94 5.09
N ILE A 12 4.53 2.85 4.20
CA ILE A 12 3.96 2.93 2.86
C ILE A 12 4.84 2.15 1.90
N THR A 13 4.25 1.15 1.26
CA THR A 13 4.88 0.34 0.21
C THR A 13 4.29 0.66 -1.15
N MET A 14 4.04 -0.31 -2.00
CA MET A 14 3.38 -0.12 -3.30
C MET A 14 2.77 -1.42 -3.80
N THR A 15 1.80 -1.32 -4.67
CA THR A 15 1.38 -2.37 -5.59
C THR A 15 1.88 -2.04 -7.02
N PRO A 16 2.03 -3.01 -7.92
CA PRO A 16 1.82 -4.44 -7.70
C PRO A 16 2.95 -5.09 -6.91
N ILE A 17 2.62 -6.08 -6.11
CA ILE A 17 3.61 -6.85 -5.33
C ILE A 17 4.62 -7.57 -6.24
N ARG A 18 4.19 -7.93 -7.45
CA ARG A 18 5.02 -8.57 -8.48
C ARG A 18 6.12 -7.70 -9.08
N GLY A 19 6.17 -6.41 -8.69
CA GLY A 19 7.13 -5.45 -9.24
C GLY A 19 6.64 -4.75 -10.51
N ILE A 20 7.34 -3.68 -10.87
CA ILE A 20 7.06 -2.85 -12.05
C ILE A 20 8.32 -2.82 -12.92
N PRO A 21 8.22 -3.11 -14.23
CA PRO A 21 9.33 -2.95 -15.16
C PRO A 21 9.96 -1.55 -15.08
N LEU A 22 11.27 -1.46 -15.20
CA LEU A 22 12.07 -0.23 -15.10
C LEU A 22 12.13 0.41 -13.71
N MET A 23 11.51 -0.19 -12.69
CA MET A 23 11.51 0.29 -11.31
C MET A 23 12.14 -0.70 -10.32
N ALA A 24 13.18 -1.43 -10.74
CA ALA A 24 13.82 -2.47 -9.92
C ALA A 24 14.25 -1.97 -8.53
N HIS A 25 14.85 -0.77 -8.45
CA HIS A 25 15.26 -0.15 -7.19
C HIS A 25 14.07 0.11 -6.25
N SER A 26 12.98 0.64 -6.78
CA SER A 26 11.76 0.92 -6.01
C SER A 26 11.08 -0.37 -5.57
N SER A 27 10.97 -1.36 -6.46
CA SER A 27 10.40 -2.68 -6.15
C SER A 27 11.16 -3.39 -5.04
N ALA A 28 12.50 -3.40 -5.12
CA ALA A 28 13.35 -4.00 -4.09
C ALA A 28 13.19 -3.29 -2.73
N ALA A 29 13.23 -1.95 -2.71
CA ALA A 29 13.07 -1.18 -1.48
C ALA A 29 11.71 -1.42 -0.81
N ARG A 30 10.63 -1.46 -1.59
CA ARG A 30 9.27 -1.64 -1.08
C ARG A 30 9.01 -3.07 -0.61
N ALA A 31 9.55 -4.07 -1.31
CA ALA A 31 9.52 -5.46 -0.88
C ALA A 31 10.31 -5.64 0.44
N GLY A 32 11.48 -5.02 0.53
CA GLY A 32 12.28 -5.00 1.76
C GLY A 32 11.52 -4.37 2.94
N MET A 33 10.80 -3.27 2.70
CA MET A 33 9.97 -2.62 3.72
C MET A 33 8.82 -3.52 4.19
N ALA A 34 8.17 -4.25 3.29
CA ALA A 34 7.12 -5.20 3.65
C ALA A 34 7.68 -6.33 4.54
N SER A 35 8.83 -6.91 4.16
CA SER A 35 9.51 -7.94 4.96
C SER A 35 9.96 -7.40 6.32
N LEU A 36 10.53 -6.20 6.37
CA LEU A 36 10.93 -5.54 7.62
C LEU A 36 9.71 -5.32 8.54
N THR A 37 8.57 -4.91 8.00
CA THR A 37 7.33 -4.76 8.76
C THR A 37 6.93 -6.06 9.44
N GLN A 38 7.01 -7.20 8.75
CA GLN A 38 6.70 -8.52 9.32
C GLN A 38 7.66 -8.89 10.44
N THR A 39 8.96 -8.72 10.21
CA THR A 39 10.00 -9.06 11.19
C THR A 39 9.83 -8.26 12.48
N LEU A 40 9.77 -6.93 12.36
CA LEU A 40 9.64 -6.06 13.53
C LEU A 40 8.27 -6.19 14.21
N ALA A 41 7.21 -6.52 13.48
CA ALA A 41 5.91 -6.81 14.09
C ALA A 41 5.98 -8.02 15.02
N ALA A 42 6.67 -9.09 14.61
CA ALA A 42 6.87 -10.27 15.44
C ALA A 42 7.73 -9.96 16.69
N GLU A 43 8.83 -9.22 16.50
CA GLU A 43 9.74 -8.88 17.60
C GLU A 43 9.10 -7.93 18.62
N TRP A 44 8.31 -6.95 18.18
CA TRP A 44 7.84 -5.85 19.03
C TRP A 44 6.40 -6.01 19.51
N ALA A 45 5.68 -7.05 19.06
CA ALA A 45 4.31 -7.33 19.52
C ALA A 45 4.24 -7.46 21.05
N GLN A 46 5.23 -8.09 21.67
CA GLN A 46 5.35 -8.25 23.14
C GLN A 46 5.47 -6.90 23.87
N HIS A 47 5.91 -5.85 23.19
CA HIS A 47 6.05 -4.51 23.72
C HIS A 47 4.82 -3.62 23.45
N GLY A 48 3.70 -4.21 23.00
CA GLY A 48 2.50 -3.46 22.66
C GLY A 48 2.61 -2.61 21.40
N ILE A 49 3.59 -2.90 20.52
CA ILE A 49 3.80 -2.14 19.27
C ILE A 49 3.18 -2.91 18.11
N ARG A 50 2.45 -2.21 17.26
CA ARG A 50 1.84 -2.73 16.03
C ARG A 50 2.48 -2.11 14.81
N LEU A 51 2.81 -2.97 13.83
CA LEU A 51 3.40 -2.54 12.56
C LEU A 51 2.56 -3.08 11.41
N VAL A 52 2.18 -2.20 10.50
CA VAL A 52 1.43 -2.55 9.29
C VAL A 52 2.08 -1.85 8.11
N ALA A 53 2.13 -2.51 6.97
CA ALA A 53 2.44 -1.87 5.70
C ALA A 53 1.13 -1.62 4.92
N VAL A 54 1.01 -0.46 4.32
CA VAL A 54 -0.06 -0.13 3.36
C VAL A 54 0.58 -0.07 1.98
N ALA A 55 0.02 -0.80 1.04
CA ALA A 55 0.45 -0.85 -0.36
C ALA A 55 -0.61 -0.12 -1.22
N PRO A 56 -0.45 1.19 -1.47
CA PRO A 56 -1.33 1.92 -2.34
C PRO A 56 -1.19 1.46 -3.79
N GLY A 57 -2.23 1.67 -4.58
CA GLY A 57 -2.21 1.55 -6.02
C GLY A 57 -1.65 2.80 -6.71
N ILE A 58 -2.31 3.19 -7.79
CA ILE A 58 -1.94 4.38 -8.55
C ILE A 58 -2.60 5.60 -7.91
N VAL A 59 -1.79 6.39 -7.22
CA VAL A 59 -2.26 7.59 -6.51
C VAL A 59 -2.08 8.83 -7.39
N HIS A 60 -3.15 9.59 -7.58
CA HIS A 60 -3.13 10.86 -8.30
C HIS A 60 -2.47 11.94 -7.41
N THR A 61 -1.25 12.29 -7.74
CA THR A 61 -0.45 13.31 -7.05
C THR A 61 0.10 14.31 -8.05
N THR A 62 0.73 15.37 -7.58
CA THR A 62 1.42 16.34 -8.46
C THR A 62 2.53 15.71 -9.32
N ALA A 63 3.10 14.59 -8.88
CA ALA A 63 4.07 13.82 -9.67
C ALA A 63 3.45 13.19 -10.93
N TRP A 64 2.13 13.06 -10.97
CA TRP A 64 1.42 12.48 -12.10
C TRP A 64 1.63 13.26 -13.41
N GLU A 65 1.73 14.58 -13.33
CA GLU A 65 1.96 15.44 -14.50
C GLU A 65 3.23 15.05 -15.27
N GLY A 66 4.22 14.49 -14.59
CA GLY A 66 5.48 14.03 -15.19
C GLY A 66 5.37 12.72 -15.99
N TYR A 67 4.29 11.96 -15.85
CA TYR A 67 4.16 10.66 -16.54
C TYR A 67 3.59 10.78 -17.95
N GLY A 68 2.98 11.91 -18.32
CA GLY A 68 2.43 12.14 -19.66
C GLY A 68 1.26 11.21 -20.04
N ILE A 69 0.65 10.52 -19.07
CA ILE A 69 -0.49 9.62 -19.27
C ILE A 69 -1.72 10.29 -18.67
N PRO A 70 -2.80 10.50 -19.46
CA PRO A 70 -4.03 11.06 -18.92
C PRO A 70 -4.61 10.20 -17.81
N PRO A 71 -5.04 10.80 -16.67
CA PRO A 71 -5.59 10.06 -15.53
C PRO A 71 -6.76 9.14 -15.90
N GLU A 72 -7.61 9.57 -16.83
CA GLU A 72 -8.77 8.81 -17.31
C GLU A 72 -8.39 7.54 -18.07
N VAL A 73 -7.21 7.51 -18.68
CA VAL A 73 -6.69 6.30 -19.36
C VAL A 73 -6.29 5.27 -18.31
N MET A 74 -5.58 5.71 -17.28
CA MET A 74 -5.19 4.81 -16.19
C MET A 74 -6.38 4.38 -15.34
N ALA A 75 -7.38 5.22 -15.14
CA ALA A 75 -8.58 4.87 -14.40
C ALA A 75 -9.31 3.65 -14.98
N LYS A 76 -9.30 3.51 -16.32
CA LYS A 76 -9.88 2.34 -17.00
C LYS A 76 -9.15 1.02 -16.69
N ALA A 77 -7.91 1.10 -16.27
CA ALA A 77 -7.12 -0.06 -15.89
C ALA A 77 -7.33 -0.49 -14.43
N ILE A 78 -8.10 0.26 -13.65
CA ILE A 78 -8.35 0.01 -12.24
C ILE A 78 -9.82 -0.44 -12.09
N PRO A 79 -10.12 -1.60 -11.49
CA PRO A 79 -11.50 -2.06 -11.30
C PRO A 79 -12.42 -1.05 -10.59
N ALA A 80 -11.87 -0.28 -9.65
CA ALA A 80 -12.61 0.80 -8.99
C ALA A 80 -12.95 1.99 -9.91
N GLY A 81 -12.47 2.02 -11.15
CA GLY A 81 -12.81 3.02 -12.18
C GLY A 81 -12.20 4.40 -11.97
N ARG A 82 -11.29 4.57 -11.02
CA ARG A 82 -10.62 5.84 -10.75
C ARG A 82 -9.22 5.64 -10.18
N LEU A 83 -8.39 6.66 -10.27
CA LEU A 83 -7.16 6.71 -9.51
C LEU A 83 -7.47 6.89 -8.03
N GLN A 84 -6.56 6.40 -7.20
CA GLN A 84 -6.59 6.63 -5.76
C GLN A 84 -6.21 8.09 -5.45
N THR A 85 -6.79 8.67 -4.42
CA THR A 85 -6.40 9.98 -3.92
C THR A 85 -5.48 9.85 -2.70
N PRO A 86 -4.71 10.89 -2.35
CA PRO A 86 -3.96 10.91 -1.10
C PRO A 86 -4.85 10.70 0.12
N GLU A 87 -6.08 11.20 0.10
CA GLU A 87 -7.08 11.06 1.18
C GLU A 87 -7.53 9.60 1.33
N ASP A 88 -7.67 8.86 0.23
CA ASP A 88 -7.96 7.41 0.28
C ASP A 88 -6.87 6.66 1.06
N VAL A 89 -5.60 6.99 0.77
CA VAL A 89 -4.46 6.39 1.48
C VAL A 89 -4.45 6.80 2.94
N ALA A 90 -4.67 8.09 3.21
CA ALA A 90 -4.69 8.64 4.56
C ALA A 90 -5.78 8.01 5.43
N ALA A 91 -6.95 7.72 4.85
CA ALA A 91 -8.04 7.05 5.57
C ALA A 91 -7.65 5.65 6.04
N VAL A 92 -6.97 4.86 5.18
CA VAL A 92 -6.47 3.53 5.54
C VAL A 92 -5.40 3.63 6.63
N VAL A 93 -4.48 4.56 6.49
CA VAL A 93 -3.43 4.82 7.50
C VAL A 93 -4.05 5.22 8.83
N ALA A 94 -5.03 6.13 8.83
CA ALA A 94 -5.71 6.58 10.03
C ALA A 94 -6.44 5.43 10.74
N PHE A 95 -7.06 4.52 10.00
CA PHE A 95 -7.67 3.31 10.57
C PHE A 95 -6.65 2.50 11.38
N PHE A 96 -5.47 2.18 10.78
CA PHE A 96 -4.45 1.38 11.45
C PHE A 96 -3.76 2.12 12.59
N LEU A 97 -3.70 3.44 12.55
CA LEU A 97 -3.20 4.26 13.66
C LEU A 97 -4.22 4.42 14.81
N SER A 98 -5.51 4.19 14.55
CA SER A 98 -6.56 4.27 15.56
C SER A 98 -6.66 2.99 16.40
N PRO A 99 -7.40 2.99 17.54
CA PRO A 99 -7.67 1.79 18.32
C PRO A 99 -8.33 0.66 17.51
N ALA A 100 -9.08 0.98 16.44
CA ALA A 100 -9.71 -0.02 15.59
C ALA A 100 -8.70 -0.96 14.91
N GLY A 101 -7.45 -0.50 14.71
CA GLY A 101 -6.36 -1.29 14.16
C GLY A 101 -5.52 -2.07 15.18
N ASP A 102 -5.87 -2.11 16.46
CA ASP A 102 -5.01 -2.64 17.53
C ASP A 102 -4.69 -4.13 17.42
N TYR A 103 -5.54 -4.91 16.76
CA TYR A 103 -5.32 -6.35 16.62
C TYR A 103 -4.65 -6.74 15.30
N VAL A 104 -4.32 -5.77 14.45
CA VAL A 104 -3.64 -6.01 13.17
C VAL A 104 -2.17 -5.62 13.29
N THR A 105 -1.29 -6.59 13.03
CA THR A 105 0.16 -6.37 12.99
C THR A 105 0.82 -7.33 12.00
N GLY A 106 1.96 -6.95 11.42
CA GLY A 106 2.74 -7.77 10.50
C GLY A 106 2.12 -7.96 9.11
N GLN A 107 1.06 -7.23 8.78
CA GLN A 107 0.35 -7.37 7.51
C GLN A 107 0.73 -6.27 6.52
N THR A 108 0.73 -6.64 5.23
CA THR A 108 0.71 -5.67 4.14
C THR A 108 -0.71 -5.60 3.58
N ILE A 109 -1.32 -4.44 3.72
CA ILE A 109 -2.69 -4.18 3.27
C ILE A 109 -2.64 -3.55 1.89
N ILE A 110 -3.15 -4.25 0.90
CA ILE A 110 -3.29 -3.75 -0.46
C ILE A 110 -4.53 -2.87 -0.53
N ALA A 111 -4.35 -1.61 -0.88
CA ALA A 111 -5.41 -0.62 -1.03
C ALA A 111 -5.25 0.06 -2.38
N ASP A 112 -5.64 -0.62 -3.46
CA ASP A 112 -5.31 -0.25 -4.83
C ASP A 112 -6.50 -0.25 -5.79
N GLY A 113 -7.72 -0.35 -5.26
CA GLY A 113 -8.93 -0.40 -6.08
C GLY A 113 -9.05 -1.67 -6.94
N GLY A 114 -8.33 -2.74 -6.57
CA GLY A 114 -8.33 -4.02 -7.27
C GLY A 114 -7.31 -4.11 -8.42
N TRP A 115 -6.44 -3.11 -8.57
CA TRP A 115 -5.50 -3.07 -9.68
C TRP A 115 -4.56 -4.28 -9.73
N ASP A 116 -4.04 -4.73 -8.59
CA ASP A 116 -3.14 -5.88 -8.55
C ASP A 116 -3.84 -7.22 -8.83
N LEU A 117 -5.15 -7.30 -8.58
CA LEU A 117 -5.94 -8.52 -8.79
C LEU A 117 -6.14 -8.87 -10.26
N VAL A 118 -6.32 -7.85 -11.11
CA VAL A 118 -6.65 -8.07 -12.53
C VAL A 118 -5.41 -8.17 -13.41
N GLY A 119 -4.29 -7.57 -13.03
CA GLY A 119 -3.01 -7.72 -13.73
C GLY A 119 -3.11 -7.56 -15.25
N PRO A 120 -2.41 -8.40 -16.02
CA PRO A 120 -2.43 -8.35 -17.48
C PRO A 120 -3.75 -8.85 -18.12
N TYR A 121 -4.68 -9.37 -17.34
CA TYR A 121 -5.96 -9.89 -17.85
C TYR A 121 -7.04 -8.82 -18.07
N GLN A 122 -6.73 -7.55 -17.78
CA GLN A 122 -7.70 -6.45 -17.81
C GLN A 122 -8.35 -6.17 -19.15
N ASN A 123 -7.75 -6.56 -20.25
CA ASN A 123 -8.17 -6.01 -21.54
C ASN A 123 -9.25 -6.81 -22.27
N ASN A 124 -9.62 -8.04 -21.86
CA ASN A 124 -10.53 -8.88 -22.67
C ASN A 124 -11.52 -9.76 -21.91
N ALA A 125 -11.55 -9.78 -20.59
CA ALA A 125 -12.33 -10.80 -19.88
C ALA A 125 -13.56 -10.28 -19.10
N LEU A 126 -13.73 -8.98 -18.94
CA LEU A 126 -14.79 -8.40 -18.12
C LEU A 126 -15.69 -7.39 -18.86
N THR A 127 -15.56 -7.30 -20.18
CA THR A 127 -16.47 -6.48 -21.02
C THR A 127 -17.42 -7.34 -21.82
#